data_51ad9027c8b9d672010cdd149e665ba4
#
_entry.id   51ad9027c8b9d672010cdd149e665ba4
#
_cell.length_a   1.000
_cell.length_b   1.000
_cell.length_c   1.000
_cell.angle_alpha   90.00
_cell.angle_beta   90.00
_cell.angle_gamma   90.00
#
_symmetry.space_group_name_H-M   'P 1'
#
loop_
_entity.id
_entity.type
_entity.pdbx_description
1 polymer ?
#
loop_
_entity_poly.entity_id
_entity_poly.type
_entity_poly.pdbx_seq_one_letter_code
_entity_poly.pdbx_strand_id
1 'polypeptide(L)'
;FISHHFGKKKKMLVQPRGGFPTYEKQYALYEFFVKANVDVLPLTIDSNTRLNDYGTAKKMLQLSEENEMDMLNGYPLVNHGYRTTRKMMTHFNRPVSLRHGTPDARLLIEMAIASGIFEIEGGPITYLLPYSKNFPLDKAFLYWKYVERVCANYSQLNEPINRESFGPLTATLVPPSITIVIQLLEMLLSLQEGVKSFSVSFSQQGSMTQDIVTGAVIRKLAKHYAAQIDCADAAIHLVYHQWMGAFPMNKDAAEQLINLSTVIASMVGADKIITKTREEASGIPTKEANAKTVANTQYTLGILNGLPSVVDEQEEDILTL
;
A
#
# COMPACT_ATOMS: atom_id res chain seq x y z
N PHE A 1 -4.26 -4.79 -13.91
CA PHE A 1 -2.92 -5.41 -13.82
C PHE A 1 -2.71 -6.12 -12.48
N ILE A 2 -2.98 -5.49 -11.34
CA ILE A 2 -2.86 -6.11 -10.01
C ILE A 2 -4.03 -7.02 -9.71
N SER A 3 -5.26 -6.60 -9.99
CA SER A 3 -6.45 -7.46 -9.89
C SER A 3 -6.28 -8.76 -10.68
N HIS A 4 -5.63 -8.69 -11.84
CA HIS A 4 -5.26 -9.86 -12.63
C HIS A 4 -4.16 -10.73 -12.00
N HIS A 5 -3.23 -10.13 -11.26
CA HIS A 5 -2.18 -10.85 -10.53
C HIS A 5 -2.71 -11.49 -9.24
N PHE A 6 -3.63 -10.85 -8.52
CA PHE A 6 -4.32 -11.44 -7.39
C PHE A 6 -5.16 -12.66 -7.81
N GLY A 7 -5.81 -12.60 -8.99
CA GLY A 7 -6.67 -13.67 -9.46
C GLY A 7 -5.96 -14.91 -10.06
N LYS A 8 -4.74 -14.76 -10.56
CA LYS A 8 -4.03 -15.85 -11.29
C LYS A 8 -2.94 -16.56 -10.50
N LYS A 9 -2.36 -15.94 -9.47
CA LYS A 9 -1.33 -16.56 -8.64
C LYS A 9 -1.85 -16.78 -7.24
N LYS A 10 -1.91 -18.03 -6.79
CA LYS A 10 -2.07 -18.42 -5.38
C LYS A 10 -0.88 -17.97 -4.50
N LYS A 11 -0.08 -16.98 -4.92
CA LYS A 11 1.12 -16.53 -4.22
C LYS A 11 0.93 -15.10 -3.75
N MET A 12 1.15 -14.86 -2.45
CA MET A 12 1.19 -13.53 -1.86
C MET A 12 2.21 -12.65 -2.56
N LEU A 13 1.81 -11.43 -2.93
CA LEU A 13 2.70 -10.43 -3.52
C LEU A 13 3.55 -9.76 -2.44
N VAL A 14 4.82 -9.54 -2.71
CA VAL A 14 5.76 -8.88 -1.80
C VAL A 14 6.13 -7.51 -2.34
N GLN A 15 5.90 -6.47 -1.53
CA GLN A 15 6.15 -5.07 -1.88
C GLN A 15 7.08 -4.42 -0.85
N PRO A 16 8.26 -3.91 -1.25
CA PRO A 16 9.10 -3.06 -0.42
C PRO A 16 8.58 -1.62 -0.38
N ARG A 17 9.31 -0.74 0.31
CA ARG A 17 9.07 0.70 0.33
C ARG A 17 10.22 1.41 -0.39
N GLY A 18 9.91 2.54 -1.03
CA GLY A 18 10.94 3.35 -1.68
C GLY A 18 10.37 4.47 -2.55
N GLY A 19 11.17 5.49 -2.73
CA GLY A 19 10.91 6.62 -3.59
C GLY A 19 12.10 7.58 -3.54
N PHE A 20 12.52 8.08 -4.70
CA PHE A 20 13.62 9.02 -4.84
C PHE A 20 13.18 10.27 -5.60
N PRO A 21 13.81 11.43 -5.34
CA PRO A 21 13.40 12.69 -5.95
C PRO A 21 13.63 12.74 -7.46
N THR A 22 14.78 12.29 -7.95
CA THR A 22 15.14 12.40 -9.36
C THR A 22 14.69 11.20 -10.18
N TYR A 23 14.44 11.39 -11.45
CA TYR A 23 14.05 10.33 -12.38
C TYR A 23 15.12 9.22 -12.42
N GLU A 24 16.39 9.60 -12.50
CA GLU A 24 17.52 8.66 -12.62
C GLU A 24 17.64 7.77 -11.39
N LYS A 25 17.52 8.33 -10.18
CA LYS A 25 17.59 7.56 -8.94
C LYS A 25 16.36 6.66 -8.77
N GLN A 26 15.18 7.14 -9.14
CA GLN A 26 13.96 6.32 -9.11
C GLN A 26 14.03 5.19 -10.14
N TYR A 27 14.54 5.46 -11.33
CA TYR A 27 14.77 4.46 -12.36
C TYR A 27 15.78 3.39 -11.91
N ALA A 28 16.91 3.82 -11.34
CA ALA A 28 17.93 2.92 -10.80
C ALA A 28 17.40 2.04 -9.64
N LEU A 29 16.51 2.59 -8.79
CA LEU A 29 15.81 1.81 -7.77
C LEU A 29 14.96 0.70 -8.40
N TYR A 30 14.19 1.01 -9.43
CA TYR A 30 13.33 0.03 -10.10
C TYR A 30 14.16 -1.03 -10.85
N GLU A 31 15.23 -0.63 -11.53
CA GLU A 31 16.17 -1.60 -12.12
C GLU A 31 16.71 -2.59 -11.08
N PHE A 32 17.09 -2.07 -9.93
CA PHE A 32 17.59 -2.89 -8.83
C PHE A 32 16.52 -3.84 -8.29
N PHE A 33 15.29 -3.34 -8.08
CA PHE A 33 14.18 -4.14 -7.58
C PHE A 33 13.69 -5.19 -8.58
N VAL A 34 13.69 -4.89 -9.86
CA VAL A 34 13.35 -5.88 -10.92
C VAL A 34 14.39 -7.00 -10.95
N LYS A 35 15.69 -6.66 -10.86
CA LYS A 35 16.78 -7.67 -10.74
C LYS A 35 16.65 -8.51 -9.46
N ALA A 36 16.16 -7.94 -8.39
CA ALA A 36 15.87 -8.62 -7.11
C ALA A 36 14.52 -9.37 -7.11
N ASN A 37 13.83 -9.45 -8.25
CA ASN A 37 12.54 -10.12 -8.43
C ASN A 37 11.43 -9.63 -7.47
N VAL A 38 11.38 -8.33 -7.22
CA VAL A 38 10.29 -7.69 -6.46
C VAL A 38 8.97 -7.82 -7.23
N ASP A 39 7.89 -8.22 -6.57
CA ASP A 39 6.58 -8.43 -7.21
C ASP A 39 5.88 -7.10 -7.55
N VAL A 40 5.88 -6.13 -6.62
CA VAL A 40 5.24 -4.82 -6.76
C VAL A 40 6.24 -3.71 -6.47
N LEU A 41 6.42 -2.79 -7.42
CA LEU A 41 7.33 -1.67 -7.27
C LEU A 41 6.67 -0.54 -6.45
N PRO A 42 7.35 0.05 -5.47
CA PRO A 42 6.81 1.16 -4.69
C PRO A 42 7.05 2.49 -5.36
N LEU A 43 6.09 3.42 -5.29
CA LEU A 43 6.29 4.83 -5.62
C LEU A 43 5.84 5.69 -4.44
N THR A 44 6.78 6.05 -3.57
CA THR A 44 6.51 6.97 -2.47
C THR A 44 6.61 8.41 -2.96
N ILE A 45 5.55 9.17 -2.76
CA ILE A 45 5.48 10.59 -3.11
C ILE A 45 6.14 11.44 -2.02
N ASP A 46 6.84 12.49 -2.42
CA ASP A 46 7.49 13.43 -1.52
C ASP A 46 6.51 14.25 -0.68
N SER A 47 6.99 14.81 0.43
CA SER A 47 6.16 15.53 1.40
C SER A 47 5.55 16.83 0.84
N ASN A 48 6.23 17.54 -0.06
CA ASN A 48 5.72 18.79 -0.62
C ASN A 48 4.59 18.51 -1.62
N THR A 49 4.77 17.52 -2.49
CA THR A 49 3.70 17.06 -3.40
C THR A 49 2.48 16.57 -2.63
N ARG A 50 2.66 15.89 -1.47
CA ARG A 50 1.55 15.46 -0.59
C ARG A 50 0.73 16.64 -0.06
N LEU A 51 1.37 17.78 0.15
CA LEU A 51 0.73 19.02 0.63
C LEU A 51 0.27 19.92 -0.53
N ASN A 52 0.37 19.47 -1.77
CA ASN A 52 0.09 20.23 -2.99
C ASN A 52 0.98 21.49 -3.15
N ASP A 53 2.13 21.52 -2.47
CA ASP A 53 3.15 22.57 -2.63
C ASP A 53 4.12 22.21 -3.77
N TYR A 54 3.60 22.28 -4.99
CA TYR A 54 4.35 21.96 -6.20
C TYR A 54 5.47 22.96 -6.48
N GLY A 55 5.37 24.18 -5.97
CA GLY A 55 6.39 25.22 -6.11
C GLY A 55 7.66 24.83 -5.33
N THR A 56 7.51 24.47 -4.06
CA THR A 56 8.62 23.99 -3.23
C THR A 56 9.14 22.64 -3.74
N ALA A 57 8.26 21.72 -4.13
CA ALA A 57 8.67 20.45 -4.73
C ALA A 57 9.57 20.65 -5.96
N LYS A 58 9.20 21.58 -6.87
CA LYS A 58 10.00 21.92 -8.05
C LYS A 58 11.39 22.44 -7.69
N LYS A 59 11.45 23.39 -6.75
CA LYS A 59 12.71 23.96 -6.29
C LYS A 59 13.63 22.89 -5.65
N MET A 60 13.07 22.04 -4.80
CA MET A 60 13.82 20.97 -4.14
C MET A 60 14.27 19.88 -5.13
N LEU A 61 13.46 19.59 -6.17
CA LEU A 61 13.86 18.70 -7.25
C LEU A 61 15.06 19.25 -8.00
N GLN A 62 15.05 20.50 -8.41
CA GLN A 62 16.17 21.15 -9.06
C GLN A 62 17.44 21.09 -8.21
N LEU A 63 17.34 21.41 -6.92
CA LEU A 63 18.48 21.30 -5.99
C LEU A 63 18.97 19.86 -5.85
N SER A 64 18.09 18.85 -5.94
CA SER A 64 18.50 17.46 -5.90
C SER A 64 19.28 17.04 -7.15
N GLU A 65 18.93 17.59 -8.32
CA GLU A 65 19.62 17.35 -9.59
C GLU A 65 20.99 18.07 -9.62
N GLU A 66 21.03 19.33 -9.16
CA GLU A 66 22.24 20.14 -9.17
C GLU A 66 23.33 19.67 -8.17
N ASN A 67 22.91 19.20 -6.99
CA ASN A 67 23.84 18.85 -5.90
C ASN A 67 24.05 17.35 -5.73
N GLU A 68 23.43 16.51 -6.55
CA GLU A 68 23.44 15.04 -6.44
C GLU A 68 22.96 14.52 -5.05
N MET A 69 22.25 15.37 -4.29
CA MET A 69 21.78 15.10 -2.94
C MET A 69 20.26 15.10 -2.89
N ASP A 70 19.66 14.14 -2.17
CA ASP A 70 18.20 14.02 -2.07
C ASP A 70 17.62 15.11 -1.17
N MET A 71 17.07 16.17 -1.78
CA MET A 71 16.38 17.26 -1.08
C MET A 71 14.90 16.99 -0.85
N LEU A 72 14.37 15.90 -1.39
CA LEU A 72 13.01 15.40 -1.20
C LEU A 72 13.04 13.96 -0.68
N ASN A 73 12.04 13.60 0.08
CA ASN A 73 11.90 12.26 0.67
C ASN A 73 11.04 11.29 -0.16
N GLY A 74 10.92 11.53 -1.46
CA GLY A 74 10.14 10.75 -2.39
C GLY A 74 10.09 11.37 -3.78
N TYR A 75 9.27 10.79 -4.67
CA TYR A 75 9.17 11.16 -6.08
C TYR A 75 8.13 12.26 -6.28
N PRO A 76 8.49 13.44 -6.79
CA PRO A 76 7.56 14.54 -7.07
C PRO A 76 6.85 14.33 -8.42
N LEU A 77 5.89 13.38 -8.45
CA LEU A 77 5.23 12.90 -9.66
C LEU A 77 4.62 14.03 -10.49
N VAL A 78 3.98 15.01 -9.84
CA VAL A 78 3.36 16.14 -10.53
C VAL A 78 4.39 17.00 -11.26
N ASN A 79 5.56 17.22 -10.65
CA ASN A 79 6.63 18.03 -11.22
C ASN A 79 7.38 17.31 -12.35
N HIS A 80 7.59 15.99 -12.24
CA HIS A 80 8.14 15.19 -13.35
C HIS A 80 7.16 15.08 -14.52
N GLY A 81 5.87 15.13 -14.23
CA GLY A 81 4.81 15.01 -15.22
C GLY A 81 4.54 13.56 -15.65
N TYR A 82 3.30 13.33 -16.10
CA TYR A 82 2.84 11.98 -16.45
C TYR A 82 3.61 11.35 -17.61
N ARG A 83 4.07 12.15 -18.60
CA ARG A 83 4.78 11.62 -19.79
C ARG A 83 6.13 11.02 -19.41
N THR A 84 6.89 11.70 -18.55
CA THR A 84 8.19 11.22 -18.04
C THR A 84 8.00 9.97 -17.19
N THR A 85 7.05 10.02 -16.27
CA THR A 85 6.73 8.88 -15.40
C THR A 85 6.23 7.68 -16.19
N ARG A 86 5.36 7.88 -17.21
CA ARG A 86 4.85 6.80 -18.06
C ARG A 86 5.96 6.04 -18.79
N LYS A 87 7.00 6.75 -19.27
CA LYS A 87 8.16 6.08 -19.90
C LYS A 87 8.79 5.05 -18.97
N MET A 88 8.98 5.40 -17.71
CA MET A 88 9.52 4.49 -16.69
C MET A 88 8.57 3.33 -16.40
N MET A 89 7.26 3.60 -16.22
CA MET A 89 6.26 2.55 -15.98
C MET A 89 6.20 1.54 -17.13
N THR A 90 6.18 2.03 -18.37
CA THR A 90 6.15 1.18 -19.57
C THR A 90 7.42 0.35 -19.72
N HIS A 91 8.59 0.93 -19.40
CA HIS A 91 9.87 0.23 -19.49
C HIS A 91 9.94 -0.99 -18.57
N PHE A 92 9.57 -0.81 -17.29
CA PHE A 92 9.68 -1.90 -16.32
C PHE A 92 8.54 -2.91 -16.42
N ASN A 93 7.38 -2.52 -16.94
CA ASN A 93 6.21 -3.39 -17.12
C ASN A 93 5.89 -4.26 -15.87
N ARG A 94 5.92 -3.63 -14.71
CA ARG A 94 5.62 -4.24 -13.40
C ARG A 94 4.52 -3.46 -12.71
N PRO A 95 3.71 -4.09 -11.84
CA PRO A 95 2.77 -3.36 -10.99
C PRO A 95 3.50 -2.32 -10.15
N VAL A 96 2.95 -1.11 -10.09
CA VAL A 96 3.48 -0.01 -9.26
C VAL A 96 2.41 0.44 -8.30
N SER A 97 2.75 0.50 -7.01
CA SER A 97 1.87 0.97 -5.94
C SER A 97 2.22 2.40 -5.56
N LEU A 98 1.24 3.29 -5.70
CA LEU A 98 1.34 4.70 -5.31
C LEU A 98 1.09 4.86 -3.83
N ARG A 99 2.03 5.51 -3.13
CA ARG A 99 1.97 5.77 -1.68
C ARG A 99 2.23 7.23 -1.40
N HIS A 100 1.23 7.91 -0.83
CA HIS A 100 1.33 9.36 -0.73
C HIS A 100 0.95 9.96 0.63
N GLY A 101 -0.27 9.91 1.13
CA GLY A 101 -0.68 10.59 2.36
C GLY A 101 -1.33 11.95 2.11
N THR A 102 -1.84 12.19 0.91
CA THR A 102 -2.41 13.47 0.48
C THR A 102 -3.89 13.57 0.83
N PRO A 103 -4.36 14.59 1.56
CA PRO A 103 -5.78 14.78 1.83
C PRO A 103 -6.57 15.27 0.60
N ASP A 104 -5.92 16.00 -0.30
CA ASP A 104 -6.45 16.37 -1.62
C ASP A 104 -5.60 15.70 -2.71
N ALA A 105 -6.00 14.52 -3.11
CA ALA A 105 -5.25 13.69 -4.05
C ALA A 105 -5.69 13.84 -5.52
N ARG A 106 -6.63 14.75 -5.85
CA ARG A 106 -7.26 14.84 -7.17
C ARG A 106 -6.25 14.89 -8.31
N LEU A 107 -5.40 15.92 -8.35
CA LEU A 107 -4.39 16.06 -9.41
C LEU A 107 -3.36 14.94 -9.39
N LEU A 108 -2.92 14.53 -8.20
CA LEU A 108 -1.93 13.46 -8.07
C LEU A 108 -2.44 12.14 -8.67
N ILE A 109 -3.70 11.79 -8.44
CA ILE A 109 -4.28 10.55 -8.95
C ILE A 109 -4.52 10.60 -10.46
N GLU A 110 -4.99 11.73 -11.00
CA GLU A 110 -5.06 11.91 -12.45
C GLU A 110 -3.70 11.71 -13.12
N MET A 111 -2.65 12.31 -12.54
CA MET A 111 -1.28 12.18 -13.03
C MET A 111 -0.77 10.73 -12.90
N ALA A 112 -1.10 10.04 -11.82
CA ALA A 112 -0.73 8.64 -11.60
C ALA A 112 -1.37 7.71 -12.63
N ILE A 113 -2.69 7.82 -12.85
CA ILE A 113 -3.43 7.03 -13.84
C ILE A 113 -2.89 7.33 -15.25
N ALA A 114 -2.68 8.60 -15.58
CA ALA A 114 -2.08 9.00 -16.86
C ALA A 114 -0.65 8.46 -17.03
N SER A 115 0.05 8.17 -15.94
CA SER A 115 1.38 7.54 -15.94
C SER A 115 1.34 6.01 -16.08
N GLY A 116 0.17 5.37 -15.97
CA GLY A 116 0.03 3.92 -15.99
C GLY A 116 0.16 3.26 -14.60
N ILE A 117 -0.12 4.00 -13.54
CA ILE A 117 -0.13 3.49 -12.16
C ILE A 117 -1.57 3.19 -11.77
N PHE A 118 -1.86 1.93 -11.44
CA PHE A 118 -3.21 1.41 -11.22
C PHE A 118 -3.40 0.77 -9.84
N GLU A 119 -2.46 0.94 -8.93
CA GLU A 119 -2.62 0.63 -7.51
C GLU A 119 -2.44 1.90 -6.69
N ILE A 120 -3.51 2.33 -6.03
CA ILE A 120 -3.62 3.65 -5.41
C ILE A 120 -4.02 3.48 -3.95
N GLU A 121 -3.09 3.78 -3.04
CA GLU A 121 -3.32 3.77 -1.61
C GLU A 121 -3.97 5.05 -1.11
N GLY A 122 -4.67 4.95 0.01
CA GLY A 122 -5.19 6.05 0.80
C GLY A 122 -6.69 6.24 0.67
N GLY A 123 -7.18 7.24 1.37
CA GLY A 123 -8.58 7.61 1.40
C GLY A 123 -8.87 8.75 2.37
N PRO A 124 -10.12 9.22 2.47
CA PRO A 124 -10.48 10.39 3.23
C PRO A 124 -10.32 10.21 4.74
N ILE A 125 -10.36 8.97 5.24
CA ILE A 125 -10.23 8.68 6.67
C ILE A 125 -8.79 8.26 6.98
N THR A 126 -8.28 7.27 6.26
CA THR A 126 -7.00 6.62 6.58
C THR A 126 -5.79 7.54 6.36
N TYR A 127 -5.89 8.54 5.49
CA TYR A 127 -4.84 9.54 5.30
C TYR A 127 -5.06 10.81 6.12
N LEU A 128 -6.31 11.18 6.41
CA LEU A 128 -6.57 12.37 7.19
C LEU A 128 -6.09 12.22 8.64
N LEU A 129 -6.46 11.12 9.29
CA LEU A 129 -6.15 10.89 10.70
C LEU A 129 -4.65 10.99 11.03
N PRO A 130 -3.74 10.32 10.28
CA PRO A 130 -2.32 10.37 10.61
C PRO A 130 -1.57 11.57 10.04
N TYR A 131 -1.98 12.14 8.91
CA TYR A 131 -1.15 13.08 8.15
C TYR A 131 -1.68 14.51 8.12
N SER A 132 -2.99 14.73 8.28
CA SER A 132 -3.61 16.01 7.96
C SER A 132 -4.72 16.41 8.93
N LYS A 133 -4.43 16.35 10.23
CA LYS A 133 -5.40 16.59 11.33
C LYS A 133 -6.20 17.89 11.22
N ASN A 134 -5.62 18.93 10.62
CA ASN A 134 -6.24 20.24 10.47
C ASN A 134 -6.98 20.41 9.13
N PHE A 135 -6.96 19.39 8.25
CA PHE A 135 -7.67 19.45 6.99
C PHE A 135 -9.17 19.18 7.24
N PRO A 136 -10.08 19.99 6.68
CA PRO A 136 -11.52 19.81 6.89
C PRO A 136 -12.00 18.44 6.38
N LEU A 137 -12.71 17.70 7.24
CA LEU A 137 -13.15 16.33 6.93
C LEU A 137 -14.13 16.30 5.75
N ASP A 138 -15.06 17.24 5.69
CA ASP A 138 -16.04 17.40 4.60
C ASP A 138 -15.35 17.61 3.25
N LYS A 139 -14.28 18.40 3.21
CA LYS A 139 -13.47 18.57 2.01
C LYS A 139 -12.70 17.30 1.63
N ALA A 140 -12.15 16.58 2.62
CA ALA A 140 -11.48 15.33 2.37
C ALA A 140 -12.44 14.32 1.70
N PHE A 141 -13.66 14.16 2.26
CA PHE A 141 -14.68 13.30 1.65
C PHE A 141 -15.04 13.73 0.24
N LEU A 142 -15.25 15.03 0.01
CA LEU A 142 -15.59 15.54 -1.32
C LEU A 142 -14.49 15.28 -2.35
N TYR A 143 -13.23 15.50 -1.98
CA TYR A 143 -12.09 15.33 -2.88
C TYR A 143 -11.80 13.86 -3.17
N TRP A 144 -11.94 13.00 -2.16
CA TRP A 144 -11.78 11.56 -2.36
C TRP A 144 -12.94 10.94 -3.12
N LYS A 145 -14.15 11.45 -2.96
CA LYS A 145 -15.29 11.07 -3.81
C LYS A 145 -15.00 11.32 -5.29
N TYR A 146 -14.34 12.43 -5.62
CA TYR A 146 -13.85 12.69 -6.97
C TYR A 146 -12.83 11.63 -7.42
N VAL A 147 -11.85 11.33 -6.59
CA VAL A 147 -10.82 10.32 -6.86
C VAL A 147 -11.43 8.95 -7.14
N GLU A 148 -12.38 8.51 -6.30
CA GLU A 148 -13.06 7.23 -6.47
C GLU A 148 -13.81 7.17 -7.80
N ARG A 149 -14.52 8.22 -8.18
CA ARG A 149 -15.22 8.32 -9.48
C ARG A 149 -14.26 8.28 -10.66
N VAL A 150 -13.11 8.94 -10.57
CA VAL A 150 -12.07 8.87 -11.63
C VAL A 150 -11.56 7.42 -11.78
N CYS A 151 -11.28 6.75 -10.66
CA CYS A 151 -10.85 5.35 -10.68
C CYS A 151 -11.94 4.42 -11.24
N ALA A 152 -13.20 4.61 -10.84
CA ALA A 152 -14.33 3.84 -11.33
C ALA A 152 -14.57 4.03 -12.84
N ASN A 153 -14.59 5.27 -13.31
CA ASN A 153 -14.79 5.59 -14.73
C ASN A 153 -13.66 5.02 -15.61
N TYR A 154 -12.41 5.12 -15.16
CA TYR A 154 -11.29 4.51 -15.87
C TYR A 154 -11.45 2.99 -15.95
N SER A 155 -11.89 2.36 -14.88
CA SER A 155 -12.09 0.91 -14.80
C SER A 155 -13.20 0.38 -15.72
N GLN A 156 -14.13 1.21 -16.14
CA GLN A 156 -15.15 0.82 -17.13
C GLN A 156 -14.59 0.62 -18.54
N LEU A 157 -13.49 1.30 -18.85
CA LEU A 157 -12.85 1.29 -20.18
C LEU A 157 -11.60 0.41 -20.23
N ASN A 158 -11.07 0.03 -19.08
CA ASN A 158 -9.78 -0.64 -18.93
C ASN A 158 -9.82 -1.65 -17.79
N GLU A 159 -8.65 -2.20 -17.45
CA GLU A 159 -8.47 -3.01 -16.24
C GLU A 159 -8.81 -2.21 -14.98
N PRO A 160 -9.46 -2.83 -13.98
CA PRO A 160 -9.81 -2.15 -12.74
C PRO A 160 -8.59 -1.55 -12.04
N ILE A 161 -8.72 -0.30 -11.61
CA ILE A 161 -7.79 0.31 -10.67
C ILE A 161 -8.04 -0.30 -9.30
N ASN A 162 -7.00 -0.82 -8.66
CA ASN A 162 -7.08 -1.28 -7.29
C ASN A 162 -6.91 -0.09 -6.33
N ARG A 163 -7.93 0.15 -5.50
CA ARG A 163 -7.85 1.09 -4.39
C ARG A 163 -7.40 0.34 -3.14
N GLU A 164 -6.59 0.97 -2.32
CA GLU A 164 -6.10 0.38 -1.08
C GLU A 164 -6.28 1.36 0.08
N SER A 165 -6.89 0.95 1.17
CA SER A 165 -6.92 1.74 2.40
C SER A 165 -5.55 1.73 3.08
N PHE A 166 -5.18 2.83 3.76
CA PHE A 166 -3.91 2.89 4.48
C PHE A 166 -4.06 2.29 5.89
N GLY A 167 -3.53 1.06 6.07
CA GLY A 167 -3.66 0.30 7.32
C GLY A 167 -2.76 0.73 8.48
N PRO A 168 -1.49 1.13 8.26
CA PRO A 168 -0.49 1.13 9.33
C PRO A 168 -0.75 2.08 10.50
N LEU A 169 -1.00 3.35 10.22
CA LEU A 169 -1.08 4.37 11.28
C LEU A 169 -2.45 4.46 11.97
N THR A 170 -3.43 3.74 11.43
CA THR A 170 -4.75 3.61 12.04
C THR A 170 -4.97 2.21 12.63
N ALA A 171 -3.95 1.36 12.62
CA ALA A 171 -4.03 -0.06 12.99
C ALA A 171 -3.00 -0.47 14.04
N THR A 172 -1.72 -0.05 13.90
CA THR A 172 -0.66 -0.45 14.84
C THR A 172 -0.93 0.10 16.23
N LEU A 173 -1.06 -0.80 17.22
CA LEU A 173 -1.37 -0.48 18.63
C LEU A 173 -2.73 0.23 18.83
N VAL A 174 -3.61 0.14 17.85
CA VAL A 174 -5.01 0.57 17.94
C VAL A 174 -5.89 -0.67 18.14
N PRO A 175 -6.97 -0.61 18.96
CA PRO A 175 -7.87 -1.75 19.12
C PRO A 175 -8.36 -2.28 17.76
N PRO A 176 -8.33 -3.61 17.53
CA PRO A 176 -8.69 -4.22 16.25
C PRO A 176 -10.07 -3.79 15.73
N SER A 177 -11.04 -3.63 16.61
CA SER A 177 -12.39 -3.17 16.25
C SER A 177 -12.39 -1.80 15.58
N ILE A 178 -11.58 -0.86 16.07
CA ILE A 178 -11.44 0.48 15.46
C ILE A 178 -10.78 0.37 14.09
N THR A 179 -9.71 -0.42 13.98
CA THR A 179 -9.05 -0.69 12.71
C THR A 179 -10.03 -1.25 11.69
N ILE A 180 -10.76 -2.30 12.04
CA ILE A 180 -11.73 -2.94 11.16
C ILE A 180 -12.78 -1.96 10.68
N VAL A 181 -13.38 -1.18 11.60
CA VAL A 181 -14.40 -0.17 11.25
C VAL A 181 -13.85 0.86 10.26
N ILE A 182 -12.66 1.42 10.51
CA ILE A 182 -12.04 2.41 9.61
C ILE A 182 -11.82 1.82 8.22
N GLN A 183 -11.30 0.61 8.12
CA GLN A 183 -11.03 -0.04 6.86
C GLN A 183 -12.33 -0.34 6.07
N LEU A 184 -13.37 -0.80 6.77
CA LEU A 184 -14.67 -1.06 6.15
C LEU A 184 -15.35 0.22 5.68
N LEU A 185 -15.33 1.29 6.46
CA LEU A 185 -15.88 2.59 6.06
C LEU A 185 -15.18 3.13 4.80
N GLU A 186 -13.84 3.07 4.77
CA GLU A 186 -13.06 3.49 3.61
C GLU A 186 -13.44 2.69 2.36
N MET A 187 -13.53 1.36 2.48
CA MET A 187 -13.96 0.47 1.40
C MET A 187 -15.36 0.81 0.90
N LEU A 188 -16.33 0.95 1.81
CA LEU A 188 -17.72 1.25 1.44
C LEU A 188 -17.85 2.59 0.71
N LEU A 189 -17.14 3.63 1.16
CA LEU A 189 -17.10 4.91 0.47
C LEU A 189 -16.57 4.78 -0.96
N SER A 190 -15.57 3.95 -1.16
CA SER A 190 -14.97 3.71 -2.48
C SER A 190 -15.91 2.90 -3.38
N LEU A 191 -16.48 1.80 -2.88
CA LEU A 191 -17.40 0.94 -3.65
C LEU A 191 -18.67 1.68 -4.05
N GLN A 192 -19.22 2.54 -3.19
CA GLN A 192 -20.41 3.36 -3.50
C GLN A 192 -20.19 4.31 -4.68
N GLU A 193 -18.96 4.71 -4.95
CA GLU A 193 -18.64 5.54 -6.12
C GLU A 193 -18.28 4.71 -7.37
N GLY A 194 -18.43 3.39 -7.30
CA GLY A 194 -18.33 2.46 -8.44
C GLY A 194 -16.97 1.78 -8.62
N VAL A 195 -16.06 1.89 -7.65
CA VAL A 195 -14.80 1.15 -7.67
C VAL A 195 -15.07 -0.36 -7.62
N LYS A 196 -14.35 -1.14 -8.42
CA LYS A 196 -14.55 -2.59 -8.57
C LYS A 196 -13.41 -3.45 -8.00
N SER A 197 -12.33 -2.85 -7.52
CA SER A 197 -11.23 -3.56 -6.87
C SER A 197 -10.74 -2.75 -5.67
N PHE A 198 -10.82 -3.35 -4.48
CA PHE A 198 -10.42 -2.70 -3.25
C PHE A 198 -9.62 -3.62 -2.34
N SER A 199 -8.53 -3.11 -1.79
CA SER A 199 -7.69 -3.78 -0.80
C SER A 199 -7.93 -3.17 0.58
N VAL A 200 -8.54 -3.91 1.49
CA VAL A 200 -8.54 -3.57 2.90
C VAL A 200 -7.18 -3.89 3.50
N SER A 201 -6.65 -3.04 4.36
CA SER A 201 -5.31 -3.25 4.91
C SER A 201 -5.25 -3.09 6.42
N PHE A 202 -4.35 -3.84 7.05
CA PHE A 202 -4.02 -3.67 8.46
C PHE A 202 -2.54 -3.99 8.69
N SER A 203 -2.04 -3.69 9.86
CA SER A 203 -0.64 -3.95 10.20
C SER A 203 -0.52 -4.85 11.41
N GLN A 204 0.63 -5.48 11.57
CA GLN A 204 0.99 -6.23 12.76
C GLN A 204 0.73 -5.41 14.03
N GLN A 205 0.05 -6.01 15.02
CA GLN A 205 -0.40 -5.33 16.24
C GLN A 205 0.37 -5.80 17.49
N GLY A 206 1.27 -6.77 17.34
CA GLY A 206 2.11 -7.28 18.41
C GLY A 206 1.58 -8.55 19.11
N SER A 207 0.41 -9.03 18.74
CA SER A 207 -0.14 -10.33 19.16
C SER A 207 -0.49 -11.15 17.93
N MET A 208 0.18 -12.29 17.75
CA MET A 208 -0.05 -13.17 16.60
C MET A 208 -1.51 -13.63 16.51
N THR A 209 -2.10 -14.05 17.62
CA THR A 209 -3.51 -14.48 17.66
C THR A 209 -4.44 -13.33 17.26
N GLN A 210 -4.21 -12.14 17.82
CA GLN A 210 -5.01 -10.96 17.50
C GLN A 210 -4.90 -10.59 16.00
N ASP A 211 -3.71 -10.68 15.42
CA ASP A 211 -3.49 -10.38 14.00
C ASP A 211 -4.21 -11.38 13.09
N ILE A 212 -4.16 -12.68 13.42
CA ILE A 212 -4.84 -13.73 12.67
C ILE A 212 -6.35 -13.52 12.71
N VAL A 213 -6.92 -13.32 13.90
CA VAL A 213 -8.35 -13.04 14.06
C VAL A 213 -8.77 -11.76 13.34
N THR A 214 -7.97 -10.68 13.44
CA THR A 214 -8.24 -9.42 12.74
C THR A 214 -8.31 -9.64 11.23
N GLY A 215 -7.36 -10.36 10.65
CA GLY A 215 -7.34 -10.65 9.21
C GLY A 215 -8.54 -11.45 8.73
N ALA A 216 -8.95 -12.47 9.52
CA ALA A 216 -10.15 -13.27 9.23
C ALA A 216 -11.42 -12.42 9.28
N VAL A 217 -11.60 -11.68 10.36
CA VAL A 217 -12.80 -10.86 10.60
C VAL A 217 -12.93 -9.74 9.55
N ILE A 218 -11.84 -9.00 9.26
CA ILE A 218 -11.91 -7.91 8.30
C ILE A 218 -12.27 -8.41 6.89
N ARG A 219 -11.71 -9.55 6.46
CA ARG A 219 -12.03 -10.16 5.16
C ARG A 219 -13.50 -10.58 5.08
N LYS A 220 -14.03 -11.23 6.12
CA LYS A 220 -15.42 -11.66 6.19
C LYS A 220 -16.38 -10.48 6.19
N LEU A 221 -16.14 -9.49 7.04
CA LEU A 221 -16.98 -8.30 7.13
C LEU A 221 -16.92 -7.46 5.85
N ALA A 222 -15.75 -7.35 5.20
CA ALA A 222 -15.62 -6.63 3.93
C ALA A 222 -16.50 -7.25 2.85
N LYS A 223 -16.49 -8.57 2.67
CA LYS A 223 -17.39 -9.27 1.73
C LYS A 223 -18.87 -9.08 2.11
N HIS A 224 -19.19 -9.22 3.40
CA HIS A 224 -20.55 -9.08 3.90
C HIS A 224 -21.12 -7.68 3.61
N TYR A 225 -20.40 -6.62 3.99
CA TYR A 225 -20.89 -5.25 3.79
C TYR A 225 -20.86 -4.81 2.33
N ALA A 226 -19.93 -5.31 1.50
CA ALA A 226 -19.98 -5.07 0.06
C ALA A 226 -21.25 -5.66 -0.56
N ALA A 227 -21.68 -6.85 -0.14
CA ALA A 227 -22.93 -7.44 -0.59
C ALA A 227 -24.17 -6.64 -0.14
N GLN A 228 -24.15 -6.03 1.05
CA GLN A 228 -25.27 -5.23 1.55
C GLN A 228 -25.50 -3.91 0.77
N ILE A 229 -24.49 -3.44 0.03
CA ILE A 229 -24.58 -2.24 -0.81
C ILE A 229 -24.60 -2.59 -2.32
N ASP A 230 -25.01 -3.80 -2.66
CA ASP A 230 -25.10 -4.30 -4.05
C ASP A 230 -23.74 -4.29 -4.81
N CYS A 231 -22.63 -4.45 -4.09
CA CYS A 231 -21.27 -4.51 -4.62
C CYS A 231 -20.61 -5.88 -4.39
N ALA A 232 -21.37 -6.97 -4.36
CA ALA A 232 -20.86 -8.33 -4.14
C ALA A 232 -19.89 -8.80 -5.24
N ASP A 233 -19.93 -8.18 -6.42
CA ASP A 233 -19.03 -8.44 -7.55
C ASP A 233 -17.68 -7.75 -7.45
N ALA A 234 -17.48 -6.86 -6.47
CA ALA A 234 -16.22 -6.19 -6.26
C ALA A 234 -15.12 -7.16 -5.79
N ALA A 235 -13.95 -7.06 -6.40
CA ALA A 235 -12.77 -7.81 -5.98
C ALA A 235 -12.20 -7.21 -4.70
N ILE A 236 -12.28 -7.95 -3.59
CA ILE A 236 -11.78 -7.51 -2.28
C ILE A 236 -10.53 -8.30 -1.93
N HIS A 237 -9.45 -7.58 -1.63
CA HIS A 237 -8.14 -8.13 -1.28
C HIS A 237 -7.75 -7.73 0.13
N LEU A 238 -6.81 -8.48 0.72
CA LEU A 238 -6.25 -8.20 2.05
C LEU A 238 -4.76 -7.88 1.94
N VAL A 239 -4.39 -6.71 2.45
CA VAL A 239 -2.99 -6.26 2.51
C VAL A 239 -2.52 -6.24 3.96
N TYR A 240 -1.39 -6.89 4.20
CA TYR A 240 -0.77 -6.94 5.52
C TYR A 240 0.51 -6.11 5.55
N HIS A 241 0.62 -5.19 6.49
CA HIS A 241 1.83 -4.42 6.73
C HIS A 241 2.64 -5.03 7.86
N GLN A 242 3.91 -5.27 7.64
CA GLN A 242 4.83 -5.63 8.71
C GLN A 242 4.89 -4.53 9.77
N TRP A 243 5.42 -4.83 10.94
CA TRP A 243 5.45 -3.96 12.10
C TRP A 243 5.75 -2.50 11.79
N MET A 244 4.90 -1.59 12.24
CA MET A 244 5.00 -0.14 11.99
C MET A 244 5.29 0.68 13.25
N GLY A 245 5.46 0.02 14.40
CA GLY A 245 5.90 0.65 15.64
C GLY A 245 7.42 0.82 15.72
N ALA A 246 7.91 1.09 16.91
CA ALA A 246 9.35 1.20 17.16
C ALA A 246 10.08 -0.12 16.85
N PHE A 247 11.13 -0.05 16.04
CA PHE A 247 11.96 -1.21 15.71
C PHE A 247 13.06 -1.41 16.74
N PRO A 248 13.46 -2.68 17.02
CA PRO A 248 14.65 -2.95 17.81
C PRO A 248 15.91 -2.37 17.18
N MET A 249 16.79 -1.78 18.00
CA MET A 249 18.11 -1.34 17.54
C MET A 249 19.02 -2.52 17.15
N ASN A 250 18.82 -3.68 17.78
CA ASN A 250 19.49 -4.91 17.40
C ASN A 250 18.92 -5.41 16.07
N LYS A 251 19.77 -5.50 15.04
CA LYS A 251 19.37 -5.89 13.68
C LYS A 251 18.85 -7.32 13.57
N ASP A 252 19.33 -8.23 14.41
CA ASP A 252 18.86 -9.62 14.40
C ASP A 252 17.48 -9.73 15.04
N ALA A 253 17.22 -8.99 16.11
CA ALA A 253 15.90 -8.88 16.71
C ALA A 253 14.89 -8.23 15.73
N ALA A 254 15.32 -7.19 15.00
CA ALA A 254 14.51 -6.58 13.96
C ALA A 254 14.17 -7.56 12.81
N GLU A 255 15.13 -8.39 12.40
CA GLU A 255 14.93 -9.42 11.37
C GLU A 255 13.98 -10.52 11.84
N GLN A 256 14.06 -10.94 13.12
CA GLN A 256 13.09 -11.90 13.69
C GLN A 256 11.66 -11.33 13.73
N LEU A 257 11.51 -10.06 14.08
CA LEU A 257 10.21 -9.39 14.04
C LEU A 257 9.60 -9.38 12.64
N ILE A 258 10.41 -9.12 11.61
CA ILE A 258 10.02 -9.16 10.19
C ILE A 258 9.63 -10.58 9.75
N ASN A 259 10.42 -11.58 10.15
CA ASN A 259 10.14 -12.98 9.80
C ASN A 259 8.85 -13.47 10.45
N LEU A 260 8.62 -13.17 11.74
CA LEU A 260 7.36 -13.46 12.42
C LEU A 260 6.18 -12.80 11.71
N SER A 261 6.33 -11.55 11.32
CA SER A 261 5.34 -10.81 10.55
C SER A 261 4.98 -11.50 9.22
N THR A 262 5.98 -12.07 8.55
CA THR A 262 5.78 -12.83 7.31
C THR A 262 5.00 -14.11 7.53
N VAL A 263 5.28 -14.83 8.62
CA VAL A 263 4.52 -16.03 9.01
C VAL A 263 3.06 -15.67 9.28
N ILE A 264 2.81 -14.61 10.05
CA ILE A 264 1.45 -14.14 10.35
C ILE A 264 0.72 -13.78 9.05
N ALA A 265 1.36 -13.03 8.14
CA ALA A 265 0.78 -12.68 6.85
C ALA A 265 0.34 -13.92 6.04
N SER A 266 1.14 -15.00 6.09
CA SER A 266 0.79 -16.28 5.46
C SER A 266 -0.41 -16.93 6.13
N MET A 267 -0.45 -16.94 7.48
CA MET A 267 -1.53 -17.55 8.25
C MET A 267 -2.88 -16.84 8.07
N VAL A 268 -2.88 -15.52 7.90
CA VAL A 268 -4.10 -14.76 7.61
C VAL A 268 -4.51 -14.83 6.14
N GLY A 269 -3.74 -15.48 5.29
CA GLY A 269 -3.99 -15.58 3.87
C GLY A 269 -3.95 -14.22 3.15
N ALA A 270 -3.05 -13.32 3.54
CA ALA A 270 -2.94 -12.00 2.90
C ALA A 270 -2.60 -12.12 1.40
N ASP A 271 -3.20 -11.26 0.58
CA ASP A 271 -2.93 -11.23 -0.86
C ASP A 271 -1.63 -10.48 -1.18
N LYS A 272 -1.28 -9.52 -0.33
CA LYS A 272 -0.05 -8.73 -0.43
C LYS A 272 0.54 -8.43 0.95
N ILE A 273 1.88 -8.42 1.04
CA ILE A 273 2.62 -7.98 2.22
C ILE A 273 3.50 -6.78 1.89
N ILE A 274 3.39 -5.73 2.72
CA ILE A 274 4.27 -4.56 2.66
C ILE A 274 5.42 -4.77 3.63
N THR A 275 6.64 -4.88 3.10
CA THR A 275 7.80 -5.25 3.89
C THR A 275 8.47 -4.06 4.57
N LYS A 276 9.09 -4.33 5.71
CA LYS A 276 9.98 -3.48 6.46
C LYS A 276 11.39 -4.07 6.45
N THR A 277 12.39 -3.29 6.83
CA THR A 277 13.76 -3.74 6.87
C THR A 277 14.35 -3.71 8.27
N ARG A 278 15.42 -4.44 8.49
CA ARG A 278 16.17 -4.40 9.75
C ARG A 278 16.89 -3.05 10.00
N GLU A 279 16.82 -2.10 9.05
CA GLU A 279 17.41 -0.76 9.15
C GLU A 279 16.41 0.31 9.61
N GLU A 280 15.15 -0.04 9.83
CA GLU A 280 14.07 0.91 10.20
C GLU A 280 14.39 1.73 11.46
N ALA A 281 15.12 1.16 12.43
CA ALA A 281 15.54 1.89 13.62
C ALA A 281 16.67 2.90 13.36
N SER A 282 17.37 2.79 12.22
CA SER A 282 18.53 3.60 11.87
C SER A 282 18.24 4.71 10.86
N GLY A 283 17.03 4.78 10.34
CA GLY A 283 16.60 5.80 9.37
C GLY A 283 15.96 5.24 8.11
N ILE A 284 16.19 5.88 6.95
CA ILE A 284 15.65 5.44 5.66
C ILE A 284 16.43 4.21 5.18
N PRO A 285 15.76 3.07 4.95
CA PRO A 285 16.42 1.85 4.52
C PRO A 285 17.03 1.98 3.12
N THR A 286 18.18 1.33 2.94
CA THR A 286 18.86 1.22 1.65
C THR A 286 18.07 0.33 0.68
N LYS A 287 18.33 0.46 -0.64
CA LYS A 287 17.72 -0.44 -1.65
C LYS A 287 18.18 -1.88 -1.45
N GLU A 288 19.41 -2.10 -1.00
CA GLU A 288 19.98 -3.40 -0.68
C GLU A 288 19.26 -4.06 0.50
N ALA A 289 18.98 -3.29 1.57
CA ALA A 289 18.20 -3.77 2.72
C ALA A 289 16.79 -4.16 2.32
N ASN A 290 16.13 -3.33 1.51
CA ASN A 290 14.81 -3.63 0.96
C ASN A 290 14.81 -4.91 0.11
N ALA A 291 15.75 -5.06 -0.82
CA ALA A 291 15.84 -6.25 -1.67
C ALA A 291 16.13 -7.52 -0.86
N LYS A 292 17.02 -7.42 0.15
CA LYS A 292 17.31 -8.53 1.06
C LYS A 292 16.05 -8.97 1.82
N THR A 293 15.30 -8.01 2.36
CA THR A 293 14.05 -8.32 3.07
C THR A 293 13.03 -8.95 2.13
N VAL A 294 12.86 -8.47 0.90
CA VAL A 294 11.97 -9.09 -0.09
C VAL A 294 12.38 -10.54 -0.34
N ALA A 295 13.66 -10.79 -0.60
CA ALA A 295 14.17 -12.16 -0.84
C ALA A 295 13.92 -13.08 0.35
N ASN A 296 14.17 -12.63 1.60
CA ASN A 296 13.91 -13.39 2.80
C ASN A 296 12.40 -13.65 2.99
N THR A 297 11.57 -12.64 2.76
CA THR A 297 10.10 -12.77 2.81
C THR A 297 9.60 -13.79 1.79
N GLN A 298 10.05 -13.69 0.53
CA GLN A 298 9.68 -14.64 -0.53
C GLN A 298 10.16 -16.07 -0.23
N TYR A 299 11.36 -16.21 0.34
CA TYR A 299 11.88 -17.52 0.77
C TYR A 299 11.03 -18.13 1.89
N THR A 300 10.70 -17.34 2.93
CA THR A 300 9.83 -17.77 4.02
C THR A 300 8.44 -18.18 3.51
N LEU A 301 7.84 -17.37 2.63
CA LEU A 301 6.56 -17.71 1.98
C LEU A 301 6.65 -18.99 1.14
N GLY A 302 7.80 -19.23 0.50
CA GLY A 302 8.07 -20.45 -0.25
C GLY A 302 8.08 -21.71 0.63
N ILE A 303 8.64 -21.61 1.84
CA ILE A 303 8.63 -22.72 2.85
C ILE A 303 7.20 -22.97 3.34
N LEU A 304 6.42 -21.90 3.54
CA LEU A 304 5.05 -21.99 4.05
C LEU A 304 4.03 -22.37 2.96
N ASN A 305 4.46 -22.43 1.70
CA ASN A 305 3.58 -22.74 0.57
C ASN A 305 2.99 -24.16 0.72
N GLY A 306 1.65 -24.23 0.66
CA GLY A 306 0.90 -25.47 0.85
C GLY A 306 0.47 -25.77 2.27
N LEU A 307 0.86 -24.91 3.24
CA LEU A 307 0.19 -24.93 4.54
C LEU A 307 -1.17 -24.22 4.40
N PRO A 308 -2.25 -24.80 4.95
CA PRO A 308 -3.55 -24.14 4.92
C PRO A 308 -3.48 -22.81 5.69
N SER A 309 -4.18 -21.79 5.19
CA SER A 309 -4.40 -20.61 6.01
C SER A 309 -5.38 -20.96 7.13
N VAL A 310 -5.11 -20.47 8.34
CA VAL A 310 -6.00 -20.72 9.50
C VAL A 310 -7.40 -20.16 9.24
N VAL A 311 -7.52 -19.23 8.30
CA VAL A 311 -8.76 -18.55 7.94
C VAL A 311 -9.66 -19.42 7.05
N ASP A 312 -9.07 -20.28 6.19
CA ASP A 312 -9.84 -21.12 5.27
C ASP A 312 -10.50 -22.31 6.00
N GLU A 313 -9.94 -22.74 7.15
CA GLU A 313 -10.46 -23.89 7.91
C GLU A 313 -11.54 -23.54 8.95
N GLN A 314 -11.71 -22.26 9.31
CA GLN A 314 -12.53 -21.83 10.46
C GLN A 314 -13.56 -20.74 10.11
N GLU A 315 -14.04 -20.67 8.86
CA GLU A 315 -15.04 -19.64 8.51
C GLU A 315 -16.34 -19.72 9.36
N GLU A 316 -16.68 -20.87 9.93
CA GLU A 316 -17.88 -21.04 10.77
C GLU A 316 -17.63 -20.80 12.26
N ASP A 317 -16.44 -21.09 12.80
CA ASP A 317 -16.18 -21.07 14.26
C ASP A 317 -15.73 -19.71 14.83
N ILE A 318 -15.14 -18.83 14.02
CA ILE A 318 -14.57 -17.56 14.49
C ILE A 318 -15.64 -16.53 14.90
N LEU A 319 -16.90 -16.71 14.51
CA LEU A 319 -18.01 -15.81 14.89
C LEU A 319 -18.75 -16.22 16.17
N THR A 320 -18.39 -17.32 16.78
CA THR A 320 -18.97 -17.79 18.03
C THR A 320 -18.13 -17.44 19.27
N LEU A 321 -16.98 -16.80 19.10
CA LEU A 321 -16.13 -16.25 20.15
C LEU A 321 -16.28 -14.73 20.26
#